data_b3d1b11639c0d6e5787e2d5df3a4b520
#
_entry.id   b3d1b11639c0d6e5787e2d5df3a4b520
#
_cell.length_a   1.000
_cell.length_b   1.000
_cell.length_c   1.000
_cell.angle_alpha   90.00
_cell.angle_beta   90.00
_cell.angle_gamma   90.00
#
_symmetry.space_group_name_H-M   'P 1'
#
loop_
_entity.id
_entity.type
_entity.pdbx_description
1 polymer ?
#
loop_
_entity_poly.entity_id
_entity_poly.type
_entity_poly.pdbx_seq_one_letter_code
_entity_poly.pdbx_strand_id
1 'polypeptide(L)'
;MLMTCCQEDEVRMRSVAGDGRRAQANVGRTMSVWTIVVAAGRGDRFGGDKQVVDLSGRPVLARSVATAAEVSDGVVVVVASDRRAVVTDLLVGIEGVVEVVAGGSTRSSSVRAGLAAVPDEATVVLVHDGARPLATVDLFRRVASGVREGVDAVVPGVAVSDSLRAVTGRALDREEVIAVQTPQGFSAWALRDAHRLGGEASDDASMVEAAGGTVVVVEGEAANAKITVPLDLVVAELSLGSARPDHGGEMVVGG
;
A
#
# COMPACT_ATOMS: atom_id res chain seq x y z
N MET A 1 -34.64 12.95 -31.54
CA MET A 1 -33.62 12.29 -32.37
C MET A 1 -32.37 12.28 -31.53
N LEU A 2 -32.15 11.13 -30.88
CA LEU A 2 -31.00 10.88 -29.97
C LEU A 2 -29.73 10.72 -30.80
N MET A 3 -28.64 11.33 -30.37
CA MET A 3 -27.29 10.90 -30.75
C MET A 3 -26.44 10.77 -29.48
N THR A 4 -26.18 9.54 -29.20
CA THR A 4 -25.22 9.02 -28.25
C THR A 4 -23.81 9.43 -28.68
N CYS A 5 -23.03 10.02 -27.80
CA CYS A 5 -21.59 10.21 -27.98
C CYS A 5 -20.88 9.59 -26.79
N CYS A 6 -20.46 8.32 -26.96
CA CYS A 6 -19.43 7.71 -26.14
C CYS A 6 -18.10 8.26 -26.63
N GLN A 7 -17.42 9.02 -25.81
CA GLN A 7 -16.03 9.40 -26.05
C GLN A 7 -15.17 8.65 -25.06
N GLU A 8 -14.44 7.68 -25.59
CA GLU A 8 -13.36 6.96 -24.90
C GLU A 8 -12.20 7.96 -24.72
N ASP A 9 -11.95 8.35 -23.46
CA ASP A 9 -10.79 9.16 -23.13
C ASP A 9 -9.54 8.27 -23.14
N GLU A 10 -8.79 8.34 -24.24
CA GLU A 10 -7.42 7.81 -24.37
C GLU A 10 -6.49 8.56 -23.40
N VAL A 11 -6.06 7.87 -22.36
CA VAL A 11 -4.99 8.32 -21.47
C VAL A 11 -3.69 8.46 -22.29
N ARG A 12 -3.27 9.68 -22.48
CA ARG A 12 -2.11 10.10 -23.30
C ARG A 12 -0.80 9.64 -22.66
N MET A 13 -0.31 8.48 -23.09
CA MET A 13 1.01 7.98 -22.74
C MET A 13 2.11 8.93 -23.28
N ARG A 14 2.86 9.57 -22.39
CA ARG A 14 4.14 10.19 -22.76
C ARG A 14 5.24 9.12 -22.65
N SER A 15 5.64 8.57 -23.77
CA SER A 15 6.81 7.71 -23.88
C SER A 15 8.08 8.56 -23.75
N VAL A 16 8.86 8.31 -22.70
CA VAL A 16 10.26 8.73 -22.60
C VAL A 16 11.11 7.49 -22.86
N ALA A 17 11.97 7.54 -23.88
CA ALA A 17 12.83 6.44 -24.29
C ALA A 17 13.74 6.00 -23.14
N GLY A 18 13.45 4.83 -22.56
CA GLY A 18 14.24 4.20 -21.50
C GLY A 18 15.33 3.29 -22.07
N ASP A 19 16.49 3.33 -21.44
CA ASP A 19 17.71 2.54 -21.73
C ASP A 19 17.40 1.03 -21.81
N GLY A 20 17.97 0.36 -22.83
CA GLY A 20 17.71 -1.06 -23.15
C GLY A 20 18.04 -2.11 -22.08
N ARG A 21 18.50 -1.70 -20.90
CA ARG A 21 18.67 -2.60 -19.73
C ARG A 21 17.36 -2.97 -19.04
N ARG A 22 16.28 -2.20 -19.26
CA ARG A 22 14.96 -2.44 -18.64
C ARG A 22 14.24 -3.66 -19.22
N ALA A 23 14.45 -3.98 -20.49
CA ALA A 23 13.69 -5.02 -21.19
C ALA A 23 14.15 -6.47 -20.90
N GLN A 24 15.36 -6.69 -20.37
CA GLN A 24 15.92 -8.03 -20.19
C GLN A 24 15.58 -8.70 -18.84
N ALA A 25 15.08 -7.96 -17.86
CA ALA A 25 14.93 -8.48 -16.50
C ALA A 25 13.73 -9.42 -16.29
N ASN A 26 12.72 -9.41 -17.18
CA ASN A 26 11.41 -10.05 -16.87
C ASN A 26 10.88 -11.03 -17.93
N VAL A 27 11.63 -11.38 -18.97
CA VAL A 27 11.16 -12.32 -19.99
C VAL A 27 11.25 -13.76 -19.46
N GLY A 28 10.09 -14.38 -19.16
CA GLY A 28 9.98 -15.82 -18.86
C GLY A 28 10.08 -16.21 -17.38
N ARG A 29 10.10 -15.26 -16.42
CA ARG A 29 10.06 -15.58 -14.98
C ARG A 29 8.61 -15.66 -14.49
N THR A 30 8.29 -16.66 -13.68
CA THR A 30 7.05 -16.72 -12.92
C THR A 30 6.99 -15.49 -12.01
N MET A 31 5.83 -14.84 -11.93
CA MET A 31 5.64 -13.67 -11.05
C MET A 31 5.85 -14.10 -9.60
N SER A 32 6.84 -13.50 -8.94
CA SER A 32 7.09 -13.68 -7.51
C SER A 32 6.83 -12.34 -6.82
N VAL A 33 5.83 -12.33 -5.94
CA VAL A 33 5.32 -11.14 -5.23
C VAL A 33 5.79 -11.17 -3.79
N TRP A 34 6.47 -10.13 -3.35
CA TRP A 34 6.86 -9.93 -1.96
C TRP A 34 6.26 -8.66 -1.41
N THR A 35 5.86 -8.67 -0.14
CA THR A 35 5.35 -7.45 0.51
C THR A 35 6.25 -7.00 1.66
N ILE A 36 6.57 -5.70 1.67
CA ILE A 36 7.20 -5.02 2.80
C ILE A 36 6.11 -4.26 3.55
N VAL A 37 5.80 -4.66 4.78
CA VAL A 37 4.86 -3.94 5.64
C VAL A 37 5.62 -2.99 6.55
N VAL A 38 5.47 -1.68 6.34
CA VAL A 38 6.21 -0.64 7.07
C VAL A 38 5.42 -0.22 8.31
N ALA A 39 6.00 -0.45 9.48
CA ALA A 39 5.40 -0.19 10.79
C ALA A 39 6.38 0.45 11.80
N ALA A 40 7.50 1.03 11.32
CA ALA A 40 8.57 1.60 12.18
C ALA A 40 8.24 2.98 12.77
N GLY A 41 7.14 3.62 12.37
CA GLY A 41 6.74 4.94 12.88
C GLY A 41 6.26 4.89 14.34
N ARG A 42 6.65 5.88 15.14
CA ARG A 42 6.36 5.95 16.58
C ARG A 42 4.89 6.23 16.95
N GLY A 43 4.06 6.66 15.99
CA GLY A 43 2.64 6.93 16.25
C GLY A 43 2.37 8.18 17.09
N ASP A 44 3.25 9.18 17.08
CA ASP A 44 3.16 10.38 17.92
C ASP A 44 1.78 11.08 17.85
N ARG A 45 1.20 11.16 16.64
CA ARG A 45 -0.14 11.74 16.43
C ARG A 45 -1.28 10.88 16.97
N PHE A 46 -1.06 9.58 17.14
CA PHE A 46 -2.03 8.66 17.72
C PHE A 46 -1.98 8.67 19.26
N GLY A 47 -0.87 9.12 19.83
CA GLY A 47 -0.66 9.14 21.27
C GLY A 47 -0.19 7.80 21.86
N GLY A 48 0.31 6.90 21.02
CA GLY A 48 0.76 5.57 21.45
C GLY A 48 1.11 4.64 20.27
N ASP A 49 1.41 3.40 20.60
CA ASP A 49 1.74 2.38 19.61
C ASP A 49 0.48 1.80 18.93
N LYS A 50 0.02 2.48 17.90
CA LYS A 50 -1.17 2.09 17.13
C LYS A 50 -1.04 0.72 16.45
N GLN A 51 0.15 0.19 16.28
CA GLN A 51 0.39 -1.08 15.59
C GLN A 51 -0.14 -2.28 16.37
N VAL A 52 -0.08 -2.20 17.69
CA VAL A 52 -0.53 -3.27 18.61
C VAL A 52 -1.93 -3.04 19.15
N VAL A 53 -2.58 -1.92 18.82
CA VAL A 53 -3.95 -1.64 19.28
C VAL A 53 -4.92 -2.66 18.66
N ASP A 54 -5.80 -3.18 19.47
CA ASP A 54 -6.87 -4.07 19.01
C ASP A 54 -7.85 -3.32 18.09
N LEU A 55 -8.19 -3.93 16.98
CA LEU A 55 -9.21 -3.50 16.05
C LEU A 55 -10.17 -4.68 15.82
N SER A 56 -11.28 -4.71 16.54
CA SER A 56 -12.29 -5.77 16.45
C SER A 56 -11.69 -7.19 16.61
N GLY A 57 -10.96 -7.42 17.69
CA GLY A 57 -10.39 -8.72 18.06
C GLY A 57 -9.08 -9.10 17.38
N ARG A 58 -8.45 -8.19 16.61
CA ARG A 58 -7.15 -8.42 16.01
C ARG A 58 -6.34 -7.12 15.95
N PRO A 59 -5.06 -7.10 16.34
CA PRO A 59 -4.22 -5.92 16.27
C PRO A 59 -4.15 -5.32 14.86
N VAL A 60 -4.09 -3.98 14.77
CA VAL A 60 -4.01 -3.22 13.52
C VAL A 60 -2.95 -3.78 12.57
N LEU A 61 -1.72 -3.96 13.06
CA LEU A 61 -0.61 -4.48 12.25
C LEU A 61 -0.88 -5.92 11.78
N ALA A 62 -1.38 -6.77 12.67
CA ALA A 62 -1.66 -8.17 12.34
C ALA A 62 -2.73 -8.33 11.25
N ARG A 63 -3.70 -7.39 11.16
CA ARG A 63 -4.65 -7.34 10.03
C ARG A 63 -3.95 -7.01 8.72
N SER A 64 -3.17 -5.93 8.69
CA SER A 64 -2.42 -5.51 7.49
C SER A 64 -1.48 -6.61 7.00
N VAL A 65 -0.77 -7.27 7.93
CA VAL A 65 0.17 -8.36 7.60
C VAL A 65 -0.56 -9.59 7.05
N ALA A 66 -1.70 -9.95 7.65
CA ALA A 66 -2.45 -11.12 7.18
C ALA A 66 -2.98 -10.92 5.75
N THR A 67 -3.55 -9.75 5.43
CA THR A 67 -4.00 -9.46 4.07
C THR A 67 -2.83 -9.49 3.08
N ALA A 68 -1.68 -8.94 3.47
CA ALA A 68 -0.46 -8.99 2.65
C ALA A 68 0.00 -10.44 2.39
N ALA A 69 -0.06 -11.31 3.40
CA ALA A 69 0.35 -12.72 3.30
C ALA A 69 -0.53 -13.54 2.36
N GLU A 70 -1.82 -13.19 2.20
CA GLU A 70 -2.72 -13.88 1.27
C GLU A 70 -2.39 -13.67 -0.22
N VAL A 71 -1.53 -12.69 -0.53
CA VAL A 71 -1.21 -12.30 -1.92
C VAL A 71 0.28 -12.50 -2.23
N SER A 72 1.11 -12.63 -1.21
CA SER A 72 2.57 -12.60 -1.35
C SER A 72 3.20 -13.97 -1.12
N ASP A 73 4.26 -14.27 -1.85
CA ASP A 73 5.12 -15.44 -1.59
C ASP A 73 5.88 -15.29 -0.27
N GLY A 74 6.03 -14.06 0.20
CA GLY A 74 6.59 -13.76 1.51
C GLY A 74 6.36 -12.31 1.93
N VAL A 75 6.31 -12.09 3.26
CA VAL A 75 6.11 -10.79 3.89
C VAL A 75 7.28 -10.47 4.81
N VAL A 76 7.88 -9.30 4.61
CA VAL A 76 8.88 -8.71 5.51
C VAL A 76 8.22 -7.57 6.28
N VAL A 77 8.24 -7.63 7.61
CA VAL A 77 7.63 -6.61 8.46
C VAL A 77 8.73 -5.73 9.06
N VAL A 78 8.63 -4.42 8.83
CA VAL A 78 9.63 -3.44 9.26
C VAL A 78 9.09 -2.63 10.42
N VAL A 79 9.74 -2.73 11.60
CA VAL A 79 9.30 -2.10 12.84
C VAL A 79 10.42 -1.30 13.51
N ALA A 80 10.11 -0.47 14.50
CA ALA A 80 11.12 0.13 15.34
C ALA A 80 11.93 -0.97 16.08
N SER A 81 13.23 -0.75 16.24
CA SER A 81 14.15 -1.77 16.77
C SER A 81 13.74 -2.31 18.15
N ASP A 82 13.23 -1.45 19.02
CA ASP A 82 12.72 -1.77 20.35
C ASP A 82 11.38 -2.53 20.34
N ARG A 83 10.70 -2.62 19.18
CA ARG A 83 9.42 -3.32 19.02
C ARG A 83 9.53 -4.68 18.35
N ARG A 84 10.72 -5.05 17.89
CA ARG A 84 10.93 -6.25 17.08
C ARG A 84 10.44 -7.52 17.80
N ALA A 85 10.80 -7.73 19.05
CA ALA A 85 10.40 -8.91 19.82
C ALA A 85 8.86 -8.99 19.99
N VAL A 86 8.26 -7.90 20.46
CA VAL A 86 6.80 -7.82 20.68
C VAL A 86 6.02 -8.06 19.38
N VAL A 87 6.48 -7.50 18.25
CA VAL A 87 5.81 -7.70 16.96
C VAL A 87 6.05 -9.11 16.43
N THR A 88 7.21 -9.71 16.63
CA THR A 88 7.45 -11.11 16.27
C THR A 88 6.44 -12.02 16.97
N ASP A 89 6.25 -11.84 18.28
CA ASP A 89 5.26 -12.60 19.06
C ASP A 89 3.81 -12.34 18.59
N LEU A 90 3.50 -11.08 18.27
CA LEU A 90 2.17 -10.66 17.75
C LEU A 90 1.79 -11.35 16.44
N LEU A 91 2.78 -11.64 15.59
CA LEU A 91 2.57 -12.20 14.26
C LEU A 91 2.68 -13.72 14.22
N VAL A 92 2.92 -14.37 15.35
CA VAL A 92 2.92 -15.84 15.45
C VAL A 92 1.59 -16.41 14.92
N GLY A 93 1.69 -17.40 14.02
CA GLY A 93 0.53 -18.03 13.39
C GLY A 93 0.00 -17.35 12.14
N ILE A 94 0.60 -16.24 11.69
CA ILE A 94 0.36 -15.69 10.35
C ILE A 94 1.39 -16.35 9.41
N GLU A 95 0.91 -17.28 8.58
CA GLU A 95 1.74 -17.92 7.56
C GLU A 95 2.24 -16.88 6.54
N GLY A 96 3.40 -17.15 5.93
CA GLY A 96 4.01 -16.25 4.94
C GLY A 96 4.82 -15.08 5.51
N VAL A 97 4.81 -14.83 6.82
CA VAL A 97 5.74 -13.88 7.44
C VAL A 97 7.13 -14.51 7.51
N VAL A 98 8.06 -13.95 6.72
CA VAL A 98 9.43 -14.49 6.61
C VAL A 98 10.36 -13.88 7.64
N GLU A 99 10.27 -12.56 7.83
CA GLU A 99 11.16 -11.86 8.77
C GLU A 99 10.51 -10.58 9.32
N VAL A 100 10.83 -10.27 10.59
CA VAL A 100 10.58 -8.98 11.23
C VAL A 100 11.92 -8.27 11.39
N VAL A 101 12.12 -7.15 10.70
CA VAL A 101 13.38 -6.41 10.67
C VAL A 101 13.26 -5.05 11.35
N ALA A 102 14.39 -4.52 11.83
CA ALA A 102 14.46 -3.18 12.37
C ALA A 102 14.48 -2.15 11.23
N GLY A 103 13.58 -1.16 11.30
CA GLY A 103 13.57 0.00 10.39
C GLY A 103 14.63 1.04 10.74
N GLY A 104 14.77 1.99 9.86
CA GLY A 104 15.65 3.15 10.05
C GLY A 104 14.92 4.37 10.64
N SER A 105 15.61 5.51 10.65
CA SER A 105 15.10 6.78 11.19
C SER A 105 14.03 7.44 10.31
N THR A 106 13.95 7.06 9.04
CA THR A 106 13.00 7.60 8.05
C THR A 106 12.17 6.49 7.43
N ARG A 107 11.09 6.86 6.70
CA ARG A 107 10.29 5.90 5.95
C ARG A 107 11.13 5.22 4.87
N SER A 108 11.88 5.98 4.09
CA SER A 108 12.72 5.43 3.01
C SER A 108 13.82 4.52 3.56
N SER A 109 14.47 4.87 4.69
CA SER A 109 15.46 3.98 5.32
C SER A 109 14.83 2.69 5.87
N SER A 110 13.58 2.74 6.31
CA SER A 110 12.83 1.56 6.73
C SER A 110 12.49 0.65 5.55
N VAL A 111 12.08 1.22 4.40
CA VAL A 111 11.86 0.44 3.17
C VAL A 111 13.17 -0.21 2.69
N ARG A 112 14.30 0.51 2.73
CA ARG A 112 15.62 -0.07 2.42
C ARG A 112 15.97 -1.26 3.30
N ALA A 113 15.67 -1.18 4.60
CA ALA A 113 15.88 -2.31 5.52
C ALA A 113 15.00 -3.52 5.15
N GLY A 114 13.75 -3.29 4.78
CA GLY A 114 12.84 -4.33 4.27
C GLY A 114 13.32 -4.93 2.96
N LEU A 115 13.76 -4.10 2.00
CA LEU A 115 14.27 -4.56 0.71
C LEU A 115 15.50 -5.48 0.83
N ALA A 116 16.33 -5.27 1.85
CA ALA A 116 17.49 -6.11 2.09
C ALA A 116 17.13 -7.55 2.51
N ALA A 117 15.90 -7.76 3.01
CA ALA A 117 15.37 -9.07 3.39
C ALA A 117 14.49 -9.70 2.29
N VAL A 118 14.16 -8.97 1.22
CA VAL A 118 13.43 -9.50 0.06
C VAL A 118 14.41 -10.21 -0.86
N PRO A 119 14.15 -11.48 -1.25
CA PRO A 119 15.02 -12.25 -2.15
C PRO A 119 15.24 -11.56 -3.51
N ASP A 120 16.41 -11.77 -4.09
CA ASP A 120 16.76 -11.20 -5.41
C ASP A 120 15.88 -11.74 -6.55
N GLU A 121 15.28 -12.91 -6.35
CA GLU A 121 14.36 -13.55 -7.28
C GLU A 121 12.98 -12.89 -7.34
N ALA A 122 12.62 -12.07 -6.35
CA ALA A 122 11.37 -11.32 -6.35
C ALA A 122 11.27 -10.47 -7.62
N THR A 123 10.12 -10.53 -8.29
CA THR A 123 9.85 -9.75 -9.51
C THR A 123 8.99 -8.53 -9.22
N VAL A 124 8.09 -8.64 -8.25
CA VAL A 124 7.20 -7.58 -7.77
C VAL A 124 7.40 -7.39 -6.28
N VAL A 125 7.57 -6.16 -5.84
CA VAL A 125 7.59 -5.79 -4.42
C VAL A 125 6.44 -4.83 -4.13
N LEU A 126 5.61 -5.19 -3.17
CA LEU A 126 4.57 -4.32 -2.63
C LEU A 126 5.11 -3.64 -1.37
N VAL A 127 4.87 -2.33 -1.24
CA VAL A 127 5.17 -1.59 0.00
C VAL A 127 3.85 -1.14 0.61
N HIS A 128 3.58 -1.60 1.83
CA HIS A 128 2.32 -1.35 2.51
C HIS A 128 2.51 -0.71 3.88
N ASP A 129 1.69 0.28 4.20
CA ASP A 129 1.65 0.89 5.53
C ASP A 129 0.95 -0.05 6.51
N GLY A 130 1.63 -0.54 7.56
CA GLY A 130 1.04 -1.38 8.60
C GLY A 130 -0.13 -0.74 9.36
N ALA A 131 -0.36 0.55 9.17
CA ALA A 131 -1.48 1.31 9.71
C ALA A 131 -2.69 1.42 8.77
N ARG A 132 -2.77 0.59 7.71
CA ARG A 132 -3.94 0.47 6.82
C ARG A 132 -4.55 -0.92 6.88
N PRO A 133 -5.20 -1.27 8.00
CA PRO A 133 -5.70 -2.62 8.26
C PRO A 133 -6.92 -3.02 7.42
N LEU A 134 -7.50 -2.08 6.67
CA LEU A 134 -8.71 -2.29 5.86
C LEU A 134 -8.42 -2.44 4.36
N ALA A 135 -7.16 -2.42 3.94
CA ALA A 135 -6.79 -2.74 2.56
C ALA A 135 -7.24 -4.17 2.24
N THR A 136 -7.99 -4.34 1.15
CA THR A 136 -8.52 -5.66 0.78
C THR A 136 -7.51 -6.50 0.00
N VAL A 137 -7.71 -7.80 -0.02
CA VAL A 137 -6.96 -8.74 -0.87
C VAL A 137 -7.07 -8.34 -2.36
N ASP A 138 -8.25 -7.86 -2.78
CA ASP A 138 -8.48 -7.45 -4.16
C ASP A 138 -7.69 -6.17 -4.51
N LEU A 139 -7.53 -5.25 -3.58
CA LEU A 139 -6.64 -4.10 -3.78
C LEU A 139 -5.19 -4.54 -3.95
N PHE A 140 -4.70 -5.44 -3.10
CA PHE A 140 -3.35 -5.98 -3.22
C PHE A 140 -3.14 -6.68 -4.57
N ARG A 141 -4.08 -7.52 -5.01
CA ARG A 141 -4.03 -8.19 -6.31
C ARG A 141 -4.07 -7.22 -7.48
N ARG A 142 -4.94 -6.20 -7.42
CA ARG A 142 -5.05 -5.15 -8.45
C ARG A 142 -3.74 -4.41 -8.61
N VAL A 143 -3.11 -4.02 -7.51
CA VAL A 143 -1.82 -3.33 -7.51
C VAL A 143 -0.70 -4.24 -8.02
N ALA A 144 -0.62 -5.48 -7.54
CA ALA A 144 0.41 -6.43 -7.96
C ALA A 144 0.32 -6.74 -9.47
N SER A 145 -0.90 -7.01 -9.98
CA SER A 145 -1.12 -7.33 -11.40
C SER A 145 -0.91 -6.13 -12.34
N GLY A 146 -1.00 -4.92 -11.82
CA GLY A 146 -0.70 -3.70 -12.57
C GLY A 146 0.79 -3.51 -12.86
N VAL A 147 1.67 -4.13 -12.08
CA VAL A 147 3.12 -4.12 -12.33
C VAL A 147 3.43 -5.09 -13.46
N ARG A 148 3.73 -4.54 -14.64
CA ARG A 148 3.96 -5.30 -15.87
C ARG A 148 5.01 -4.62 -16.73
N GLU A 149 5.35 -5.19 -17.87
CA GLU A 149 6.30 -4.59 -18.82
C GLU A 149 5.91 -3.14 -19.15
N GLY A 150 6.86 -2.23 -19.01
CA GLY A 150 6.65 -0.80 -19.21
C GLY A 150 6.01 -0.04 -18.04
N VAL A 151 5.66 -0.72 -16.93
CA VAL A 151 5.13 -0.11 -15.71
C VAL A 151 6.05 -0.44 -14.54
N ASP A 152 6.74 0.57 -14.00
CA ASP A 152 7.70 0.40 -12.91
C ASP A 152 7.06 0.51 -11.53
N ALA A 153 5.98 1.31 -11.42
CA ALA A 153 5.22 1.47 -10.18
C ALA A 153 3.71 1.56 -10.43
N VAL A 154 2.94 1.01 -9.49
CA VAL A 154 1.48 1.09 -9.46
C VAL A 154 1.03 1.60 -8.10
N VAL A 155 0.25 2.66 -8.09
CA VAL A 155 -0.27 3.28 -6.85
C VAL A 155 -1.79 3.31 -6.86
N PRO A 156 -2.46 2.89 -5.78
CA PRO A 156 -3.90 3.08 -5.65
C PRO A 156 -4.20 4.52 -5.23
N GLY A 157 -5.20 5.11 -5.86
CA GLY A 157 -5.64 6.47 -5.56
C GLY A 157 -7.14 6.59 -5.42
N VAL A 158 -7.57 7.49 -4.56
CA VAL A 158 -8.97 7.87 -4.40
C VAL A 158 -9.16 9.37 -4.66
N ALA A 159 -10.31 9.74 -5.19
CA ALA A 159 -10.66 11.13 -5.42
C ALA A 159 -10.68 11.91 -4.09
N VAL A 160 -10.34 13.18 -4.15
CA VAL A 160 -10.40 14.08 -2.99
C VAL A 160 -11.75 14.80 -3.00
N SER A 161 -12.51 14.66 -1.90
CA SER A 161 -13.83 15.27 -1.74
C SER A 161 -13.77 16.78 -1.46
N ASP A 162 -12.76 17.21 -0.71
CA ASP A 162 -12.64 18.58 -0.25
C ASP A 162 -12.00 19.50 -1.31
N SER A 163 -12.28 20.80 -1.21
CA SER A 163 -11.55 21.82 -1.96
C SER A 163 -10.12 21.95 -1.46
N LEU A 164 -9.13 21.86 -2.35
CA LEU A 164 -7.72 21.90 -2.00
C LEU A 164 -7.10 23.27 -2.23
N ARG A 165 -6.18 23.63 -1.34
CA ARG A 165 -5.27 24.77 -1.50
C ARG A 165 -3.85 24.39 -1.15
N ALA A 166 -2.90 24.88 -1.93
CA ALA A 166 -1.50 24.84 -1.51
C ALA A 166 -1.34 25.68 -0.22
N VAL A 167 -0.34 25.36 0.61
CA VAL A 167 -0.04 26.14 1.83
C VAL A 167 0.24 27.61 1.56
N THR A 168 0.60 27.96 0.31
CA THR A 168 0.75 29.35 -0.18
C THR A 168 -0.59 30.07 -0.43
N GLY A 169 -1.73 29.38 -0.25
CA GLY A 169 -3.08 29.90 -0.48
C GLY A 169 -3.63 29.68 -1.91
N ARG A 170 -2.82 29.24 -2.89
CA ARG A 170 -3.26 29.00 -4.27
C ARG A 170 -4.26 27.83 -4.30
N ALA A 171 -5.39 28.02 -4.96
CA ALA A 171 -6.36 26.95 -5.20
C ALA A 171 -5.72 25.86 -6.10
N LEU A 172 -6.00 24.59 -5.78
CA LEU A 172 -5.66 23.44 -6.61
C LEU A 172 -6.94 22.90 -7.22
N ASP A 173 -6.87 22.47 -8.45
CA ASP A 173 -7.98 21.74 -9.06
C ASP A 173 -7.98 20.32 -8.47
N ARG A 174 -9.06 19.95 -7.78
CA ARG A 174 -9.17 18.64 -7.16
C ARG A 174 -9.33 17.51 -8.19
N GLU A 175 -9.77 17.82 -9.40
CA GLU A 175 -9.89 16.84 -10.49
C GLU A 175 -8.51 16.44 -11.06
N GLU A 176 -7.46 17.24 -10.78
CA GLU A 176 -6.08 16.95 -11.17
C GLU A 176 -5.28 16.23 -10.06
N VAL A 177 -5.89 15.98 -8.90
CA VAL A 177 -5.21 15.38 -7.74
C VAL A 177 -5.96 14.18 -7.19
N ILE A 178 -5.21 13.23 -6.67
CA ILE A 178 -5.72 12.04 -5.98
C ILE A 178 -5.04 11.89 -4.62
N ALA A 179 -5.73 11.28 -3.67
CA ALA A 179 -5.12 10.84 -2.43
C ALA A 179 -4.55 9.42 -2.62
N VAL A 180 -3.22 9.32 -2.61
CA VAL A 180 -2.52 8.04 -2.83
C VAL A 180 -2.59 7.17 -1.58
N GLN A 181 -2.83 5.89 -1.79
CA GLN A 181 -2.89 4.88 -0.74
C GLN A 181 -1.74 3.86 -0.86
N THR A 182 -1.76 2.86 0.00
CA THR A 182 -0.94 1.64 -0.09
C THR A 182 -1.83 0.40 0.05
N PRO A 183 -1.45 -0.79 -0.53
CA PRO A 183 -0.11 -1.11 -1.04
C PRO A 183 0.24 -0.33 -2.30
N GLN A 184 1.50 0.06 -2.44
CA GLN A 184 2.10 0.51 -3.70
C GLN A 184 2.89 -0.67 -4.28
N GLY A 185 2.74 -0.96 -5.55
CA GLY A 185 3.41 -2.07 -6.23
C GLY A 185 4.53 -1.58 -7.13
N PHE A 186 5.61 -2.34 -7.17
CA PHE A 186 6.81 -1.96 -7.91
C PHE A 186 7.40 -3.16 -8.64
N SER A 187 7.97 -2.92 -9.82
CA SER A 187 9.02 -3.77 -10.33
C SER A 187 10.15 -3.82 -9.29
N ALA A 188 10.54 -5.03 -8.85
CA ALA A 188 11.56 -5.19 -7.81
C ALA A 188 12.87 -4.49 -8.21
N TRP A 189 13.22 -4.53 -9.50
CA TRP A 189 14.37 -3.83 -10.04
C TRP A 189 14.24 -2.29 -9.89
N ALA A 190 13.12 -1.72 -10.31
CA ALA A 190 12.94 -0.27 -10.29
C ALA A 190 12.95 0.28 -8.86
N LEU A 191 12.31 -0.43 -7.90
CA LEU A 191 12.32 -0.04 -6.50
C LEU A 191 13.74 -0.09 -5.91
N ARG A 192 14.49 -1.17 -6.18
CA ARG A 192 15.87 -1.30 -5.70
C ARG A 192 16.78 -0.23 -6.29
N ASP A 193 16.64 0.07 -7.59
CA ASP A 193 17.43 1.10 -8.24
C ASP A 193 17.13 2.49 -7.68
N ALA A 194 15.85 2.85 -7.51
CA ALA A 194 15.45 4.12 -6.90
C ALA A 194 16.01 4.28 -5.47
N HIS A 195 15.94 3.23 -4.65
CA HIS A 195 16.50 3.26 -3.30
C HIS A 195 18.03 3.25 -3.24
N ARG A 196 18.71 2.67 -4.25
CA ARG A 196 20.17 2.69 -4.40
C ARG A 196 20.69 4.08 -4.74
N LEU A 197 19.97 4.86 -5.53
CA LEU A 197 20.30 6.25 -5.83
C LEU A 197 20.22 7.15 -4.60
N GLY A 198 19.54 6.68 -3.55
CA GLY A 198 19.39 7.40 -2.29
C GLY A 198 18.30 8.46 -2.37
N GLY A 199 18.18 9.24 -1.30
CA GLY A 199 17.17 10.29 -1.17
C GLY A 199 16.05 9.91 -0.20
N GLU A 200 15.21 10.89 0.06
CA GLU A 200 14.02 10.78 0.90
C GLU A 200 12.83 11.35 0.12
N ALA A 201 11.70 10.64 0.17
CA ALA A 201 10.46 11.06 -0.44
C ALA A 201 9.27 10.75 0.47
N SER A 202 8.13 11.33 0.16
CA SER A 202 6.87 11.08 0.89
C SER A 202 6.38 9.64 0.70
N ASP A 203 6.67 9.05 -0.47
CA ASP A 203 6.37 7.66 -0.82
C ASP A 203 7.42 7.11 -1.81
N ASP A 204 7.35 5.80 -2.04
CA ASP A 204 8.34 5.11 -2.88
C ASP A 204 8.07 5.31 -4.36
N ALA A 205 6.82 5.56 -4.76
CA ALA A 205 6.47 5.85 -6.14
C ALA A 205 7.13 7.14 -6.63
N SER A 206 7.17 8.18 -5.79
CA SER A 206 7.88 9.43 -6.09
C SER A 206 9.40 9.22 -6.28
N MET A 207 10.00 8.26 -5.57
CA MET A 207 11.41 7.91 -5.78
C MET A 207 11.63 7.20 -7.11
N VAL A 208 10.75 6.28 -7.47
CA VAL A 208 10.80 5.56 -8.76
C VAL A 208 10.58 6.54 -9.92
N GLU A 209 9.62 7.47 -9.80
CA GLU A 209 9.37 8.53 -10.78
C GLU A 209 10.60 9.44 -10.94
N ALA A 210 11.20 9.89 -9.84
CA ALA A 210 12.42 10.71 -9.87
C ALA A 210 13.61 9.98 -10.50
N ALA A 211 13.67 8.64 -10.42
CA ALA A 211 14.64 7.80 -11.11
C ALA A 211 14.29 7.56 -12.59
N GLY A 212 13.22 8.19 -13.11
CA GLY A 212 12.75 8.06 -14.48
C GLY A 212 11.89 6.82 -14.74
N GLY A 213 11.33 6.20 -13.69
CA GLY A 213 10.39 5.10 -13.82
C GLY A 213 8.97 5.55 -14.19
N THR A 214 8.20 4.62 -14.75
CA THR A 214 6.80 4.84 -15.13
C THR A 214 5.88 4.49 -13.98
N VAL A 215 5.06 5.45 -13.53
CA VAL A 215 4.06 5.28 -12.47
C VAL A 215 2.66 5.26 -13.08
N VAL A 216 1.85 4.27 -12.69
CA VAL A 216 0.43 4.15 -13.09
C VAL A 216 -0.45 4.19 -11.86
N VAL A 217 -1.57 4.90 -11.97
CA VAL A 217 -2.60 4.97 -10.93
C VAL A 217 -3.67 3.92 -11.22
N VAL A 218 -4.10 3.22 -10.16
CA VAL A 218 -5.26 2.33 -10.17
C VAL A 218 -6.28 2.81 -9.16
N GLU A 219 -7.52 2.36 -9.30
CA GLU A 219 -8.58 2.69 -8.35
C GLU A 219 -8.24 2.17 -6.95
N GLY A 220 -8.27 3.07 -5.96
CA GLY A 220 -8.12 2.78 -4.54
C GLY A 220 -9.45 2.41 -3.88
N GLU A 221 -9.44 2.32 -2.56
CA GLU A 221 -10.61 1.95 -1.77
C GLU A 221 -10.87 3.01 -0.69
N ALA A 222 -12.08 3.59 -0.66
CA ALA A 222 -12.43 4.61 0.31
C ALA A 222 -12.30 4.11 1.77
N ALA A 223 -12.59 2.82 2.01
CA ALA A 223 -12.44 2.20 3.32
C ALA A 223 -10.97 2.00 3.74
N ASN A 224 -10.02 2.00 2.80
CA ASN A 224 -8.59 1.79 3.08
C ASN A 224 -7.93 3.04 3.69
N ALA A 225 -8.55 3.58 4.73
CA ALA A 225 -8.03 4.72 5.47
C ALA A 225 -6.80 4.35 6.31
N LYS A 226 -5.87 5.30 6.44
CA LYS A 226 -4.68 5.13 7.30
C LYS A 226 -5.01 5.55 8.73
N ILE A 227 -4.90 4.65 9.69
CA ILE A 227 -5.02 4.99 11.11
C ILE A 227 -3.88 5.92 11.51
N THR A 228 -4.22 7.17 11.82
CA THR A 228 -3.26 8.24 12.13
C THR A 228 -3.55 8.89 13.48
N VAL A 229 -4.83 9.07 13.82
CA VAL A 229 -5.33 9.59 15.08
C VAL A 229 -6.34 8.61 15.70
N PRO A 230 -6.68 8.72 17.00
CA PRO A 230 -7.61 7.79 17.64
C PRO A 230 -8.98 7.68 16.96
N LEU A 231 -9.49 8.76 16.38
CA LEU A 231 -10.77 8.76 15.67
C LEU A 231 -10.76 7.80 14.46
N ASP A 232 -9.62 7.65 13.78
CA ASP A 232 -9.51 6.74 12.63
C ASP A 232 -9.74 5.29 13.02
N LEU A 233 -9.39 4.91 14.27
CA LEU A 233 -9.66 3.57 14.79
C LEU A 233 -11.15 3.31 14.92
N VAL A 234 -11.90 4.28 15.46
CA VAL A 234 -13.36 4.19 15.60
C VAL A 234 -14.03 4.04 14.23
N VAL A 235 -13.58 4.82 13.24
CA VAL A 235 -14.08 4.73 11.86
C VAL A 235 -13.77 3.36 11.27
N ALA A 236 -12.57 2.84 11.50
CA ALA A 236 -12.18 1.51 11.04
C ALA A 236 -13.02 0.39 11.66
N GLU A 237 -13.34 0.47 12.96
CA GLU A 237 -14.23 -0.48 13.66
C GLU A 237 -15.64 -0.47 13.06
N LEU A 238 -16.22 0.71 12.83
CA LEU A 238 -17.53 0.85 12.18
C LEU A 238 -17.53 0.26 10.78
N SER A 239 -16.46 0.47 10.01
CA SER A 239 -16.33 -0.09 8.65
C SER A 239 -16.28 -1.62 8.67
N LEU A 240 -15.63 -2.22 9.66
CA LEU A 240 -15.61 -3.69 9.83
C LEU A 240 -16.96 -4.23 10.32
N GLY A 241 -17.68 -3.48 11.16
CA GLY A 241 -19.00 -3.86 11.66
C GLY A 241 -20.08 -3.84 10.58
N SER A 242 -20.02 -2.88 9.65
CA SER A 242 -20.97 -2.77 8.53
C SER A 242 -20.74 -3.80 7.43
N ALA A 243 -19.56 -4.43 7.38
CA ALA A 243 -19.26 -5.52 6.44
C ALA A 243 -19.78 -6.90 6.91
N ARG A 244 -20.36 -7.02 8.12
CA ARG A 244 -21.03 -8.25 8.55
C ARG A 244 -22.37 -8.36 7.80
N PRO A 245 -22.64 -9.47 7.06
CA PRO A 245 -23.95 -9.69 6.48
C PRO A 245 -24.97 -9.71 7.62
N ASP A 246 -26.04 -8.94 7.45
CA ASP A 246 -27.22 -8.94 8.32
C ASP A 246 -27.74 -10.38 8.38
N HIS A 247 -27.45 -11.11 9.45
CA HIS A 247 -28.12 -12.37 9.74
C HIS A 247 -29.53 -12.00 10.12
N GLY A 248 -30.44 -12.06 9.12
CA GLY A 248 -31.84 -11.74 9.19
C GLY A 248 -32.45 -12.20 10.51
N GLY A 249 -32.77 -11.22 11.34
CA GLY A 249 -33.69 -11.41 12.44
C GLY A 249 -35.02 -11.82 11.89
N GLU A 250 -35.37 -13.10 12.01
CA GLU A 250 -36.68 -13.63 11.77
C GLU A 250 -37.66 -12.92 12.69
N MET A 251 -38.44 -12.01 12.12
CA MET A 251 -39.52 -11.34 12.83
C MET A 251 -40.66 -12.36 12.99
N VAL A 252 -40.69 -13.07 14.11
CA VAL A 252 -41.85 -13.90 14.48
C VAL A 252 -43.00 -12.95 14.76
N VAL A 253 -43.90 -12.78 13.81
CA VAL A 253 -45.19 -12.15 13.99
C VAL A 253 -46.08 -13.25 14.59
N GLY A 254 -46.23 -13.21 15.92
CA GLY A 254 -47.24 -14.02 16.62
C GLY A 254 -48.62 -13.51 16.27
N GLY A 255 -49.47 -14.40 15.77
CA GLY A 255 -50.90 -14.19 15.60
C GLY A 255 -51.68 -14.41 16.91
#